data_254b5b52fc89601a6d675c43365005a9
#
_entry.id   254b5b52fc89601a6d675c43365005a9
#
_cell.length_a   1.000
_cell.length_b   1.000
_cell.length_c   1.000
_cell.angle_alpha   90.00
_cell.angle_beta   90.00
_cell.angle_gamma   90.00
#
_symmetry.space_group_name_H-M   'P 1'
#
loop_
_entity.id
_entity.type
_entity.pdbx_description
1 polymer ?
#
loop_
_entity_poly.entity_id
_entity_poly.type
_entity_poly.pdbx_seq_one_letter_code
_entity_poly.pdbx_strand_id
1 'polypeptide(L)'
;LWGRGAVDMKGAIAAAVAAVGAVKGIAGRVPVNVMLGFTVDDETAGDMGQKYVLEEGLVRAGWPPPDLHILGEANSLNITGAFKGRIWLRVAVRGRTAHGGAPQEGVNAIDALVEYIRRLQARPPAIHWWGPILSTSARCAAARV
;
A
#
# COMPACT_ATOMS: atom_id res chain seq x y z
N LEU A 1 12.84 2.46 -21.53
CA LEU A 1 13.42 1.53 -20.57
C LEU A 1 12.34 0.59 -20.05
N TRP A 2 12.61 -0.71 -20.07
CA TRP A 2 11.72 -1.75 -19.56
C TRP A 2 12.40 -2.41 -18.37
N GLY A 3 11.67 -2.60 -17.25
CA GLY A 3 12.18 -3.30 -16.08
C GLY A 3 11.41 -3.00 -14.80
N ARG A 4 11.62 -3.81 -13.79
CA ARG A 4 11.04 -3.63 -12.45
C ARG A 4 11.42 -2.25 -11.89
N GLY A 5 10.40 -1.50 -11.44
CA GLY A 5 10.58 -0.16 -10.88
C GLY A 5 10.82 0.95 -11.91
N ALA A 6 10.76 0.68 -13.22
CA ALA A 6 10.98 1.71 -14.23
C ALA A 6 9.87 2.76 -14.23
N VAL A 7 8.61 2.32 -14.18
CA VAL A 7 7.43 3.18 -14.10
C VAL A 7 7.10 3.48 -12.63
N ASP A 8 7.13 2.49 -11.81
CA ASP A 8 6.79 2.53 -10.40
C ASP A 8 8.05 2.25 -9.57
N MET A 9 8.76 3.33 -9.11
CA MET A 9 8.56 4.71 -9.62
C MET A 9 9.92 5.42 -9.85
N LYS A 10 10.94 4.68 -10.30
CA LYS A 10 12.28 5.27 -10.56
C LYS A 10 12.27 6.36 -11.64
N GLY A 11 11.32 6.28 -12.59
CA GLY A 11 11.10 7.34 -13.56
C GLY A 11 10.74 8.68 -12.92
N ALA A 12 9.83 8.67 -11.95
CA ALA A 12 9.45 9.87 -11.22
C ALA A 12 10.58 10.39 -10.32
N ILE A 13 11.38 9.51 -9.73
CA ILE A 13 12.60 9.88 -8.99
C ILE A 13 13.56 10.65 -9.89
N ALA A 14 13.86 10.11 -11.07
CA ALA A 14 14.74 10.76 -12.04
C ALA A 14 14.19 12.12 -12.49
N ALA A 15 12.88 12.20 -12.75
CA ALA A 15 12.22 13.44 -13.14
C ALA A 15 12.29 14.51 -12.04
N ALA A 16 12.06 14.14 -10.78
CA ALA A 16 12.15 15.07 -9.64
C ALA A 16 13.55 15.64 -9.47
N VAL A 17 14.59 14.81 -9.55
CA VAL A 17 16.00 15.25 -9.49
C VAL A 17 16.32 16.17 -10.63
N ALA A 18 15.93 15.81 -11.85
CA ALA A 18 16.17 16.62 -13.05
C ALA A 18 15.44 17.98 -12.99
N ALA A 19 14.20 18.01 -12.50
CA ALA A 19 13.43 19.24 -12.37
C ALA A 19 14.08 20.23 -11.37
N VAL A 20 14.51 19.75 -10.21
CA VAL A 20 15.22 20.59 -9.24
C VAL A 20 16.54 21.11 -9.81
N GLY A 21 17.29 20.25 -10.50
CA GLY A 21 18.53 20.63 -11.18
C GLY A 21 18.31 21.68 -12.28
N ALA A 22 17.26 21.54 -13.08
CA ALA A 22 16.91 22.51 -14.11
C ALA A 22 16.53 23.88 -13.56
N VAL A 23 15.69 23.92 -12.51
CA VAL A 23 15.33 25.20 -11.84
C VAL A 23 16.57 25.89 -11.28
N LYS A 24 17.46 25.15 -10.62
CA LYS A 24 18.71 25.68 -10.12
C LYS A 24 19.60 26.21 -11.24
N GLY A 25 19.70 25.49 -12.37
CA GLY A 25 20.51 25.90 -13.53
C GLY A 25 19.99 27.17 -14.21
N ILE A 26 18.68 27.34 -14.33
CA ILE A 26 18.05 28.50 -14.98
C ILE A 26 18.03 29.72 -14.05
N ALA A 27 17.61 29.55 -12.81
CA ALA A 27 17.39 30.65 -11.87
C ALA A 27 18.57 30.90 -10.92
N GLY A 28 19.66 30.14 -11.03
CA GLY A 28 20.81 30.22 -10.14
C GLY A 28 20.54 29.67 -8.72
N ARG A 29 19.28 29.60 -8.32
CA ARG A 29 18.83 29.07 -7.01
C ARG A 29 17.46 28.45 -7.13
N VAL A 30 17.12 27.60 -6.18
CA VAL A 30 15.74 27.15 -5.95
C VAL A 30 15.10 28.10 -4.94
N PRO A 31 13.96 28.76 -5.26
CA PRO A 31 13.40 29.83 -4.43
C PRO A 31 12.69 29.34 -3.16
N VAL A 32 12.58 28.02 -2.98
CA VAL A 32 11.96 27.34 -1.84
C VAL A 32 12.87 26.23 -1.33
N ASN A 33 12.64 25.77 -0.11
CA ASN A 33 13.31 24.58 0.40
C ASN A 33 12.70 23.35 -0.26
N VAL A 34 13.52 22.52 -0.90
CA VAL A 34 13.09 21.28 -1.53
C VAL A 34 13.75 20.10 -0.84
N MET A 35 12.93 19.18 -0.38
CA MET A 35 13.35 17.90 0.17
C MET A 35 12.97 16.79 -0.81
N LEU A 36 13.93 15.99 -1.22
CA LEU A 36 13.70 14.80 -2.04
C LEU A 36 13.81 13.57 -1.14
N GLY A 37 12.71 12.90 -0.88
CA GLY A 37 12.65 11.67 -0.11
C GLY A 37 12.57 10.46 -1.04
N PHE A 38 13.56 9.57 -0.98
CA PHE A 38 13.57 8.31 -1.71
C PHE A 38 13.44 7.18 -0.71
N THR A 39 12.24 6.64 -0.62
CA THR A 39 11.89 5.64 0.38
C THR A 39 11.83 4.24 -0.20
N VAL A 40 11.87 3.25 0.66
CA VAL A 40 11.72 1.82 0.36
C VAL A 40 10.41 1.32 0.97
N ASP A 41 10.08 0.04 0.77
CA ASP A 41 9.00 -0.65 1.48
C ASP A 41 7.57 -0.17 1.15
N ASP A 42 7.36 0.48 0.00
CA ASP A 42 6.03 0.95 -0.37
C ASP A 42 5.05 -0.21 -0.62
N GLU A 43 5.50 -1.25 -1.31
CA GLU A 43 4.70 -2.43 -1.67
C GLU A 43 4.31 -3.33 -0.48
N THR A 44 4.95 -3.15 0.68
CA THR A 44 4.80 -4.00 1.85
C THR A 44 4.23 -3.30 3.08
N ALA A 45 3.56 -2.19 2.92
CA ALA A 45 2.84 -1.35 3.89
C ALA A 45 3.52 -0.03 4.26
N GLY A 46 4.77 0.18 3.87
CA GLY A 46 5.47 1.45 3.99
C GLY A 46 5.92 1.85 5.40
N ASP A 47 5.86 0.93 6.38
CA ASP A 47 6.23 1.26 7.77
C ASP A 47 7.70 1.68 7.91
N MET A 48 8.61 1.07 7.13
CA MET A 48 10.03 1.43 7.09
C MET A 48 10.36 2.44 5.99
N GLY A 49 9.37 2.88 5.25
CA GLY A 49 9.48 3.81 4.15
C GLY A 49 9.05 5.24 4.51
N GLN A 50 8.04 5.71 3.82
CA GLN A 50 7.57 7.09 3.95
C GLN A 50 7.05 7.43 5.35
N LYS A 51 6.35 6.51 6.00
CA LYS A 51 5.86 6.70 7.37
C LYS A 51 7.03 6.96 8.32
N TYR A 52 8.07 6.12 8.28
CA TYR A 52 9.27 6.31 9.09
C TYR A 52 9.92 7.68 8.83
N VAL A 53 10.05 8.08 7.56
CA VAL A 53 10.65 9.38 7.23
C VAL A 53 9.88 10.52 7.84
N LEU A 54 8.54 10.52 7.75
CA LEU A 54 7.69 11.59 8.24
C LEU A 54 7.59 11.63 9.78
N GLU A 55 7.47 10.47 10.41
CA GLU A 55 7.24 10.38 11.87
C GLU A 55 8.54 10.45 12.68
N GLU A 56 9.63 9.89 12.17
CA GLU A 56 10.90 9.80 12.90
C GLU A 56 12.08 10.47 12.18
N GLY A 57 12.23 10.25 10.88
CA GLY A 57 13.39 10.68 10.11
C GLY A 57 13.58 12.19 10.12
N LEU A 58 12.51 12.94 9.87
CA LEU A 58 12.54 14.41 9.89
C LEU A 58 12.81 14.94 11.29
N VAL A 59 12.20 14.36 12.30
CA VAL A 59 12.40 14.74 13.71
C VAL A 59 13.86 14.53 14.12
N ARG A 60 14.44 13.38 13.80
CA ARG A 60 15.86 13.07 14.09
C ARG A 60 16.82 13.99 13.34
N ALA A 61 16.46 14.40 12.13
CA ALA A 61 17.25 15.34 11.33
C ALA A 61 17.09 16.81 11.79
N GLY A 62 16.16 17.10 12.68
CA GLY A 62 15.83 18.47 13.10
C GLY A 62 15.16 19.27 11.98
N TRP A 63 14.49 18.62 11.04
CA TRP A 63 13.82 19.26 9.92
C TRP A 63 12.33 19.43 10.19
N PRO A 64 11.73 20.55 9.78
CA PRO A 64 10.29 20.74 9.91
C PRO A 64 9.53 19.82 8.95
N PRO A 65 8.26 19.51 9.23
CA PRO A 65 7.40 18.85 8.28
C PRO A 65 7.25 19.70 7.01
N PRO A 66 7.08 19.10 5.82
CA PRO A 66 6.89 19.84 4.58
C PRO A 66 5.51 20.51 4.54
N ASP A 67 5.43 21.74 4.01
CA ASP A 67 4.17 22.45 3.76
C ASP A 67 3.39 21.85 2.60
N LEU A 68 4.08 21.23 1.65
CA LEU A 68 3.52 20.55 0.48
C LEU A 68 4.26 19.23 0.23
N HIS A 69 3.51 18.18 -0.01
CA HIS A 69 4.03 16.87 -0.34
C HIS A 69 3.55 16.45 -1.72
N ILE A 70 4.49 16.12 -2.61
CA ILE A 70 4.23 15.63 -3.96
C ILE A 70 4.71 14.19 -4.05
N LEU A 71 3.80 13.26 -4.33
CA LEU A 71 4.08 11.86 -4.59
C LEU A 71 4.22 11.64 -6.09
N GLY A 72 5.28 10.97 -6.48
CA GLY A 72 5.60 10.68 -7.88
C GLY A 72 5.01 9.38 -8.40
N GLU A 73 3.84 8.97 -7.92
CA GLU A 73 3.19 7.75 -8.36
C GLU A 73 2.78 7.74 -9.83
N ALA A 74 2.79 6.55 -10.43
CA ALA A 74 2.39 6.35 -11.83
C ALA A 74 0.87 6.54 -12.00
N ASN A 75 0.47 7.69 -12.53
CA ASN A 75 -0.93 8.07 -12.70
C ASN A 75 -1.26 8.64 -14.09
N SER A 76 -0.46 8.29 -15.10
CA SER A 76 -0.59 8.81 -16.48
C SER A 76 -0.57 10.34 -16.57
N LEU A 77 0.29 10.98 -15.78
CA LEU A 77 0.48 12.43 -15.70
C LEU A 77 -0.76 13.21 -15.22
N ASN A 78 -1.69 12.55 -14.55
CA ASN A 78 -2.81 13.23 -13.91
C ASN A 78 -2.43 13.68 -12.48
N ILE A 79 -3.14 14.68 -11.97
CA ILE A 79 -3.05 15.06 -10.57
C ILE A 79 -4.11 14.26 -9.80
N THR A 80 -3.65 13.44 -8.85
CA THR A 80 -4.52 12.63 -8.00
C THR A 80 -4.67 13.31 -6.65
N GLY A 81 -5.87 13.80 -6.37
CA GLY A 81 -6.17 14.52 -5.12
C GLY A 81 -6.62 13.62 -3.96
N ALA A 82 -6.84 12.32 -4.20
CA ALA A 82 -7.27 11.38 -3.18
C ALA A 82 -6.85 9.94 -3.53
N PHE A 83 -6.58 9.15 -2.52
CA PHE A 83 -6.19 7.75 -2.64
C PHE A 83 -7.18 6.84 -1.92
N LYS A 84 -7.28 5.61 -2.40
CA LYS A 84 -8.08 4.58 -1.75
C LYS A 84 -7.31 4.00 -0.56
N GLY A 85 -7.97 3.82 0.57
CA GLY A 85 -7.41 3.08 1.69
C GLY A 85 -7.26 1.60 1.39
N ARG A 86 -6.31 0.94 2.07
CA ARG A 86 -6.08 -0.50 1.98
C ARG A 86 -6.13 -1.10 3.38
N ILE A 87 -6.82 -2.22 3.50
CA ILE A 87 -6.86 -3.00 4.74
C ILE A 87 -6.42 -4.42 4.42
N TRP A 88 -5.39 -4.89 5.11
CA TRP A 88 -4.93 -6.27 5.03
C TRP A 88 -5.44 -7.03 6.24
N LEU A 89 -6.12 -8.12 5.99
CA LEU A 89 -6.66 -8.99 7.02
C LEU A 89 -6.00 -10.36 6.94
N ARG A 90 -5.55 -10.86 8.09
CA ARG A 90 -5.19 -12.26 8.26
C ARG A 90 -6.29 -12.95 9.03
N VAL A 91 -6.97 -13.90 8.39
CA VAL A 91 -8.05 -14.67 9.02
C VAL A 91 -7.55 -16.09 9.26
N ALA A 92 -7.60 -16.53 10.51
CA ALA A 92 -7.31 -17.90 10.90
C ALA A 92 -8.58 -18.58 11.40
N VAL A 93 -8.91 -19.72 10.82
CA VAL A 93 -10.07 -20.52 11.20
C VAL A 93 -9.60 -21.86 11.75
N ARG A 94 -10.09 -22.24 12.91
CA ARG A 94 -9.81 -23.55 13.52
C ARG A 94 -10.97 -24.49 13.30
N GLY A 95 -10.69 -25.66 12.77
CA GLY A 95 -11.64 -26.75 12.61
C GLY A 95 -11.48 -27.82 13.69
N ARG A 96 -12.26 -28.89 13.54
CA ARG A 96 -12.13 -30.12 14.32
C ARG A 96 -12.09 -31.30 13.39
N THR A 97 -11.05 -32.11 13.51
CA THR A 97 -10.85 -33.31 12.67
C THR A 97 -11.94 -34.33 12.94
N ALA A 98 -12.40 -35.02 11.89
CA ALA A 98 -13.30 -36.15 11.95
C ALA A 98 -12.90 -37.21 10.95
N HIS A 99 -13.39 -38.44 11.12
CA HIS A 99 -13.22 -39.50 10.17
C HIS A 99 -13.90 -39.12 8.84
N GLY A 100 -13.29 -39.44 7.68
CA GLY A 100 -13.84 -39.11 6.36
C GLY A 100 -15.24 -39.66 6.08
N GLY A 101 -15.62 -40.82 6.69
CA GLY A 101 -16.95 -41.37 6.65
C GLY A 101 -17.97 -40.79 7.63
N ALA A 102 -17.54 -39.89 8.54
CA ALA A 102 -18.37 -39.22 9.53
C ALA A 102 -18.02 -37.72 9.64
N PRO A 103 -18.09 -36.96 8.54
CA PRO A 103 -17.66 -35.56 8.51
C PRO A 103 -18.50 -34.67 9.43
N GLN A 104 -19.72 -35.04 9.73
CA GLN A 104 -20.63 -34.34 10.66
C GLN A 104 -20.12 -34.31 12.12
N GLU A 105 -19.19 -35.17 12.48
CA GLU A 105 -18.55 -35.16 13.81
C GLU A 105 -17.42 -34.14 13.91
N GLY A 106 -17.03 -33.57 12.78
CA GLY A 106 -15.97 -32.57 12.69
C GLY A 106 -16.48 -31.14 12.55
N VAL A 107 -15.54 -30.24 12.29
CA VAL A 107 -15.81 -28.87 11.85
C VAL A 107 -14.84 -28.55 10.71
N ASN A 108 -15.38 -28.39 9.50
CA ASN A 108 -14.58 -28.06 8.35
C ASN A 108 -14.17 -26.56 8.40
N ALA A 109 -12.90 -26.30 8.60
CA ALA A 109 -12.36 -24.92 8.65
C ALA A 109 -12.48 -24.19 7.30
N ILE A 110 -12.47 -24.94 6.19
CA ILE A 110 -12.60 -24.34 4.85
C ILE A 110 -14.02 -23.82 4.64
N ASP A 111 -15.04 -24.60 5.00
CA ASP A 111 -16.43 -24.16 4.87
C ASP A 111 -16.72 -22.94 5.74
N ALA A 112 -16.20 -22.92 6.96
CA ALA A 112 -16.31 -21.78 7.84
C ALA A 112 -15.59 -20.52 7.28
N LEU A 113 -14.43 -20.68 6.65
CA LEU A 113 -13.71 -19.60 6.00
C LEU A 113 -14.48 -19.07 4.77
N VAL A 114 -15.03 -19.96 3.95
CA VAL A 114 -15.85 -19.58 2.79
C VAL A 114 -17.07 -18.77 3.22
N GLU A 115 -17.77 -19.20 4.27
CA GLU A 115 -18.91 -18.47 4.79
C GLU A 115 -18.50 -17.08 5.35
N TYR A 116 -17.37 -17.01 6.04
CA TYR A 116 -16.83 -15.72 6.49
C TYR A 116 -16.55 -14.76 5.31
N ILE A 117 -15.92 -15.26 4.23
CA ILE A 117 -15.65 -14.47 3.04
C ILE A 117 -16.94 -13.98 2.38
N ARG A 118 -17.96 -14.85 2.25
CA ARG A 118 -19.26 -14.46 1.71
C ARG A 118 -19.92 -13.34 2.50
N ARG A 119 -19.89 -13.44 3.84
CA ARG A 119 -20.44 -12.39 4.72
C ARG A 119 -19.66 -11.08 4.62
N LEU A 120 -18.33 -11.15 4.47
CA LEU A 120 -17.51 -9.98 4.27
C LEU A 120 -17.84 -9.27 2.95
N GLN A 121 -18.00 -10.03 1.86
CA GLN A 121 -18.35 -9.50 0.53
C GLN A 121 -19.78 -8.95 0.47
N ALA A 122 -20.69 -9.51 1.23
CA ALA A 122 -22.09 -9.06 1.29
C ALA A 122 -22.27 -7.75 2.07
N ARG A 123 -21.27 -7.28 2.82
CA ARG A 123 -21.34 -6.00 3.50
C ARG A 123 -21.20 -4.87 2.49
N PRO A 124 -22.13 -3.91 2.44
CA PRO A 124 -21.94 -2.73 1.61
C PRO A 124 -20.70 -1.98 2.11
N PRO A 125 -19.88 -1.41 1.21
CA PRO A 125 -18.76 -0.58 1.63
C PRO A 125 -19.27 0.58 2.47
N ALA A 126 -18.66 0.80 3.63
CA ALA A 126 -19.10 1.80 4.60
C ALA A 126 -18.94 3.24 4.10
N ILE A 127 -18.22 3.45 2.98
CA ILE A 127 -17.99 4.77 2.38
C ILE A 127 -18.08 4.64 0.86
N HIS A 128 -19.12 5.26 0.28
CA HIS A 128 -19.40 5.30 -1.16
C HIS A 128 -18.88 6.58 -1.81
N TRP A 129 -17.58 6.82 -1.83
CA TRP A 129 -17.09 7.97 -2.60
C TRP A 129 -16.59 7.61 -4.00
N TRP A 130 -16.16 6.36 -4.24
CA TRP A 130 -15.55 5.94 -5.51
C TRP A 130 -15.74 4.45 -5.80
N GLY A 131 -16.92 3.96 -6.01
CA GLY A 131 -17.18 2.60 -6.48
C GLY A 131 -16.68 1.43 -5.59
N PRO A 132 -17.07 0.19 -5.90
CA PRO A 132 -16.70 -0.98 -5.10
C PRO A 132 -15.21 -1.30 -5.25
N ILE A 133 -14.48 -1.27 -4.11
CA ILE A 133 -13.11 -1.73 -4.04
C ILE A 133 -13.03 -2.88 -3.07
N LEU A 134 -13.14 -4.07 -3.61
CA LEU A 134 -12.69 -5.28 -2.94
C LEU A 134 -11.72 -5.99 -3.88
N SER A 135 -10.42 -5.73 -3.71
CA SER A 135 -9.42 -6.69 -4.15
C SER A 135 -9.15 -7.63 -2.96
N THR A 136 -9.73 -8.81 -2.97
CA THR A 136 -9.43 -9.86 -2.01
C THR A 136 -8.26 -10.68 -2.53
N SER A 137 -7.07 -10.49 -2.00
CA SER A 137 -6.01 -11.47 -2.11
C SER A 137 -6.05 -12.35 -0.87
N ALA A 138 -6.65 -13.53 -0.98
CA ALA A 138 -6.60 -14.54 0.07
C ALA A 138 -5.35 -15.39 -0.13
N ARG A 139 -4.42 -15.39 0.83
CA ARG A 139 -3.41 -16.43 0.94
C ARG A 139 -3.95 -17.52 1.85
N CYS A 140 -4.29 -18.67 1.27
CA CYS A 140 -4.62 -19.86 2.02
C CYS A 140 -3.32 -20.47 2.56
N ALA A 141 -3.07 -20.38 3.86
CA ALA A 141 -2.05 -21.19 4.51
C ALA A 141 -2.70 -22.55 4.84
N ALA A 142 -2.27 -23.60 4.14
CA ALA A 142 -2.69 -24.96 4.48
C ALA A 142 -2.20 -25.27 5.89
N ALA A 143 -3.14 -25.57 6.79
CA ALA A 143 -2.83 -26.17 8.06
C ALA A 143 -2.27 -27.57 7.81
N ARG A 144 -1.06 -27.84 8.26
CA ARG A 144 -0.57 -29.23 8.32
C ARG A 144 -1.34 -29.96 9.42
N VAL A 145 -1.82 -31.14 9.04
CA VAL A 145 -2.42 -32.14 9.92
C VAL A 145 -1.37 -32.66 10.89
#